data_7f9cd5530fe748199845724c43bad872
#
_entry.id   7f9cd5530fe748199845724c43bad872
#
_cell.length_a   1.000
_cell.length_b   1.000
_cell.length_c   1.000
_cell.angle_alpha   90.00
_cell.angle_beta   90.00
_cell.angle_gamma   90.00
#
_symmetry.space_group_name_H-M   'P 1'
#
loop_
_entity.id
_entity.type
_entity.pdbx_description
1 polymer ?
#
loop_
_entity_poly.entity_id
_entity_poly.type
_entity_poly.pdbx_seq_one_letter_code
_entity_poly.pdbx_strand_id
1 'polypeptide(L)'
;MAEVICLGIAVLDHVFQMQELPQSPVKHFANDYRAVGGGNAATAAVAVARAGGNATFIGRLGNDPNAQILLDELTGYGVDVSHTRLIDGANSGVSAVLIDENGERMIVNHADPKLDFNPSWLQEELSMLDGRSKIAALADLRWKAGAEALLARAKMAGLPAVLDIDLNPEGFTDSVLRCATHALFSKPALTQYAGTENHQVALHVARERLECWVGFTAGSEGAFWLDGCQLRHQPGVEIKAVDTLGAGDVFHGTFALGLAEGLEIPHAMRFASVAAALKCSRFGGRDAIPSRSEIEMTL
;
A
#
# COMPACT_ATOMS: atom_id res chain seq x y z
N MET A 1 -6.47 -19.81 -7.25
CA MET A 1 -6.07 -18.96 -6.14
C MET A 1 -6.77 -17.62 -6.27
N ALA A 2 -6.96 -16.89 -5.17
CA ALA A 2 -7.43 -15.51 -5.23
C ALA A 2 -6.34 -14.60 -5.79
N GLU A 3 -6.74 -13.48 -6.40
CA GLU A 3 -5.82 -12.56 -7.06
C GLU A 3 -6.08 -11.12 -6.59
N VAL A 4 -5.01 -10.33 -6.52
CA VAL A 4 -5.11 -8.89 -6.28
C VAL A 4 -4.33 -8.15 -7.37
N ILE A 5 -5.02 -7.22 -8.03
CA ILE A 5 -4.38 -6.26 -8.94
C ILE A 5 -4.00 -5.04 -8.12
N CYS A 6 -2.70 -4.79 -7.97
CA CYS A 6 -2.13 -3.67 -7.25
C CYS A 6 -1.67 -2.59 -8.23
N LEU A 7 -2.30 -1.41 -8.22
CA LEU A 7 -1.96 -0.31 -9.10
C LEU A 7 -1.42 0.88 -8.32
N GLY A 8 -0.28 1.40 -8.74
CA GLY A 8 0.30 2.58 -8.12
C GLY A 8 1.78 2.74 -8.38
N ILE A 9 2.53 3.08 -7.33
CA ILE A 9 3.96 3.33 -7.47
C ILE A 9 4.83 2.14 -7.05
N ALA A 10 5.96 2.03 -7.77
CA ALA A 10 7.16 1.37 -7.31
C ALA A 10 8.31 2.38 -7.34
N VAL A 11 9.12 2.41 -6.30
CA VAL A 11 10.24 3.33 -6.14
C VAL A 11 11.48 2.57 -5.65
N LEU A 12 12.67 3.04 -5.99
CA LEU A 12 13.89 2.50 -5.42
C LEU A 12 14.27 3.33 -4.17
N ASP A 13 14.17 2.71 -3.01
CA ASP A 13 14.50 3.33 -1.74
C ASP A 13 15.99 3.15 -1.44
N HIS A 14 16.72 4.26 -1.36
CA HIS A 14 18.09 4.33 -0.89
C HIS A 14 18.07 4.52 0.63
N VAL A 15 18.20 3.44 1.37
CA VAL A 15 18.09 3.42 2.83
C VAL A 15 19.47 3.61 3.45
N PHE A 16 19.63 4.67 4.25
CA PHE A 16 20.82 5.00 4.99
C PHE A 16 20.55 4.82 6.48
N GLN A 17 21.25 3.88 7.13
CA GLN A 17 21.16 3.68 8.56
C GLN A 17 22.16 4.62 9.26
N MET A 18 21.67 5.41 10.19
CA MET A 18 22.43 6.44 10.89
C MET A 18 22.34 6.25 12.42
N GLN A 19 23.24 6.82 13.16
CA GLN A 19 23.15 6.87 14.62
C GLN A 19 22.00 7.82 15.05
N GLU A 20 21.93 8.99 14.42
CA GLU A 20 20.93 10.03 14.65
C GLU A 20 20.52 10.66 13.32
N LEU A 21 19.26 11.09 13.20
CA LEU A 21 18.84 11.85 12.04
C LEU A 21 19.54 13.20 11.96
N PRO A 22 19.93 13.68 10.75
CA PRO A 22 20.58 14.96 10.55
C PRO A 22 19.79 16.13 11.12
N GLN A 23 20.39 16.92 12.00
CA GLN A 23 19.82 18.13 12.56
C GLN A 23 20.42 19.41 11.97
N SER A 24 21.45 19.28 11.12
CA SER A 24 22.18 20.40 10.55
C SER A 24 22.65 20.12 9.13
N PRO A 25 22.87 21.14 8.28
CA PRO A 25 23.27 21.01 6.89
C PRO A 25 24.79 20.81 6.73
N VAL A 26 25.30 19.74 7.34
CA VAL A 26 26.72 19.34 7.24
C VAL A 26 26.84 17.95 6.64
N LYS A 27 28.08 17.48 6.41
CA LYS A 27 28.32 16.11 5.95
C LYS A 27 28.05 15.13 7.09
N HIS A 28 27.15 14.18 6.84
CA HIS A 28 26.85 13.06 7.71
C HIS A 28 27.37 11.75 7.10
N PHE A 29 27.65 10.76 7.92
CA PHE A 29 28.07 9.43 7.49
C PHE A 29 27.06 8.40 7.99
N ALA A 30 26.59 7.56 7.09
CA ALA A 30 25.73 6.44 7.44
C ALA A 30 26.58 5.26 7.94
N ASN A 31 26.01 4.46 8.84
CA ASN A 31 26.60 3.23 9.36
C ASN A 31 26.42 2.06 8.38
N ASP A 32 25.31 2.05 7.64
CA ASP A 32 24.98 1.05 6.62
C ASP A 32 24.17 1.71 5.48
N TYR A 33 24.18 1.07 4.31
CA TYR A 33 23.46 1.50 3.14
C TYR A 33 22.87 0.31 2.40
N ARG A 34 21.60 0.45 1.94
CA ARG A 34 20.93 -0.53 1.07
C ARG A 34 20.06 0.18 0.04
N ALA A 35 20.01 -0.40 -1.14
CA ALA A 35 18.99 -0.06 -2.14
C ALA A 35 17.95 -1.20 -2.15
N VAL A 36 16.69 -0.87 -1.88
CA VAL A 36 15.59 -1.83 -1.77
C VAL A 36 14.37 -1.33 -2.52
N GLY A 37 13.57 -2.23 -3.03
CA GLY A 37 12.31 -1.85 -3.64
C GLY A 37 11.30 -1.35 -2.59
N GLY A 38 10.67 -0.22 -2.91
CA GLY A 38 9.61 0.43 -2.14
C GLY A 38 8.40 0.79 -3.03
N GLY A 39 7.53 1.61 -2.50
CA GLY A 39 6.27 2.03 -3.13
C GLY A 39 5.09 1.21 -2.63
N ASN A 40 3.98 1.92 -2.33
CA ASN A 40 2.82 1.35 -1.66
C ASN A 40 2.23 0.16 -2.42
N ALA A 41 1.82 0.36 -3.67
CA ALA A 41 1.22 -0.71 -4.48
C ALA A 41 2.18 -1.87 -4.75
N ALA A 42 3.46 -1.59 -5.00
CA ALA A 42 4.46 -2.61 -5.25
C ALA A 42 4.73 -3.47 -4.00
N THR A 43 4.83 -2.86 -2.81
CA THR A 43 4.99 -3.57 -1.54
C THR A 43 3.73 -4.37 -1.19
N ALA A 44 2.54 -3.82 -1.44
CA ALA A 44 1.28 -4.54 -1.29
C ALA A 44 1.21 -5.78 -2.21
N ALA A 45 1.68 -5.68 -3.46
CA ALA A 45 1.73 -6.82 -4.37
C ALA A 45 2.65 -7.94 -3.86
N VAL A 46 3.82 -7.60 -3.31
CA VAL A 46 4.70 -8.58 -2.66
C VAL A 46 4.01 -9.23 -1.45
N ALA A 47 3.28 -8.43 -0.64
CA ALA A 47 2.54 -8.96 0.50
C ALA A 47 1.45 -9.96 0.06
N VAL A 48 0.74 -9.70 -1.01
CA VAL A 48 -0.24 -10.62 -1.62
C VAL A 48 0.44 -11.93 -2.04
N ALA A 49 1.54 -11.85 -2.79
CA ALA A 49 2.27 -13.02 -3.26
C ALA A 49 2.81 -13.87 -2.09
N ARG A 50 3.42 -13.24 -1.09
CA ARG A 50 3.93 -13.90 0.12
C ARG A 50 2.80 -14.54 0.95
N ALA A 51 1.63 -13.91 0.97
CA ALA A 51 0.43 -14.45 1.63
C ALA A 51 -0.31 -15.51 0.80
N GLY A 52 0.27 -15.98 -0.31
CA GLY A 52 -0.24 -17.11 -1.11
C GLY A 52 -1.33 -16.75 -2.13
N GLY A 53 -1.53 -15.46 -2.42
CA GLY A 53 -2.37 -14.99 -3.52
C GLY A 53 -1.58 -14.83 -4.82
N ASN A 54 -2.28 -14.71 -5.94
CA ASN A 54 -1.70 -14.19 -7.17
C ASN A 54 -1.67 -12.65 -7.09
N ALA A 55 -0.55 -12.06 -7.45
CA ALA A 55 -0.38 -10.60 -7.44
C ALA A 55 0.01 -10.10 -8.82
N THR A 56 -0.72 -9.11 -9.32
CA THR A 56 -0.37 -8.37 -10.54
C THR A 56 -0.06 -6.93 -10.15
N PHE A 57 1.10 -6.43 -10.54
CA PHE A 57 1.46 -5.02 -10.36
C PHE A 57 1.27 -4.24 -11.65
N ILE A 58 0.51 -3.16 -11.58
CA ILE A 58 0.31 -2.19 -12.66
C ILE A 58 0.90 -0.86 -12.22
N GLY A 59 1.92 -0.40 -12.93
CA GLY A 59 2.62 0.83 -12.61
C GLY A 59 3.23 1.49 -13.82
N ARG A 60 3.93 2.60 -13.55
CA ARG A 60 4.72 3.34 -14.55
C ARG A 60 6.10 3.54 -13.98
N LEU A 61 7.10 3.16 -14.76
CA LEU A 61 8.51 3.33 -14.44
C LEU A 61 9.21 4.04 -15.61
N GLY A 62 10.33 4.66 -15.34
CA GLY A 62 11.22 5.08 -16.41
C GLY A 62 11.81 3.87 -17.13
N ASN A 63 12.20 4.02 -18.38
CA ASN A 63 13.01 2.99 -19.06
C ASN A 63 14.48 3.17 -18.66
N ASP A 64 14.80 2.80 -17.42
CA ASP A 64 16.09 3.05 -16.77
C ASP A 64 16.57 1.84 -15.94
N PRO A 65 17.83 1.81 -15.45
CA PRO A 65 18.34 0.74 -14.62
C PRO A 65 17.56 0.49 -13.32
N ASN A 66 16.96 1.53 -12.73
CA ASN A 66 16.18 1.39 -11.52
C ASN A 66 14.89 0.60 -11.79
N ALA A 67 14.26 0.81 -12.95
CA ALA A 67 13.10 0.01 -13.37
C ALA A 67 13.44 -1.48 -13.42
N GLN A 68 14.59 -1.84 -14.01
CA GLN A 68 15.00 -3.24 -14.11
C GLN A 68 15.19 -3.87 -12.72
N ILE A 69 15.85 -3.15 -11.79
CA ILE A 69 16.03 -3.61 -10.41
C ILE A 69 14.67 -3.87 -9.73
N LEU A 70 13.74 -2.94 -9.88
CA LEU A 70 12.41 -3.03 -9.27
C LEU A 70 11.58 -4.18 -9.86
N LEU A 71 11.61 -4.37 -11.19
CA LEU A 71 10.87 -5.42 -11.87
C LEU A 71 11.45 -6.81 -11.58
N ASP A 72 12.77 -6.93 -11.54
CA ASP A 72 13.45 -8.18 -11.19
C ASP A 72 13.15 -8.59 -9.75
N GLU A 73 13.15 -7.63 -8.82
CA GLU A 73 12.79 -7.88 -7.42
C GLU A 73 11.32 -8.35 -7.31
N LEU A 74 10.36 -7.63 -7.91
CA LEU A 74 8.96 -7.99 -7.88
C LEU A 74 8.71 -9.39 -8.49
N THR A 75 9.33 -9.67 -9.63
CA THR A 75 9.26 -10.97 -10.29
C THR A 75 9.86 -12.06 -9.40
N GLY A 76 10.96 -11.78 -8.70
CA GLY A 76 11.57 -12.69 -7.72
C GLY A 76 10.64 -13.09 -6.58
N TYR A 77 9.69 -12.24 -6.20
CA TYR A 77 8.62 -12.55 -5.24
C TYR A 77 7.41 -13.23 -5.88
N GLY A 78 7.38 -13.44 -7.19
CA GLY A 78 6.27 -14.06 -7.91
C GLY A 78 5.15 -13.09 -8.26
N VAL A 79 5.41 -11.79 -8.29
CA VAL A 79 4.47 -10.77 -8.76
C VAL A 79 4.52 -10.70 -10.29
N ASP A 80 3.35 -10.72 -10.93
CA ASP A 80 3.24 -10.46 -12.37
C ASP A 80 3.41 -8.96 -12.64
N VAL A 81 4.44 -8.61 -13.38
CA VAL A 81 4.80 -7.22 -13.74
C VAL A 81 4.57 -6.93 -15.23
N SER A 82 3.97 -7.87 -15.98
CA SER A 82 3.78 -7.76 -17.43
C SER A 82 2.92 -6.57 -17.87
N HIS A 83 2.13 -6.02 -16.93
CA HIS A 83 1.26 -4.86 -17.10
C HIS A 83 1.90 -3.54 -16.64
N THR A 84 3.20 -3.55 -16.34
CA THR A 84 3.94 -2.33 -15.98
C THR A 84 4.44 -1.61 -17.23
N ARG A 85 4.16 -0.31 -17.32
CA ARG A 85 4.58 0.49 -18.47
C ARG A 85 5.93 1.16 -18.24
N LEU A 86 6.86 0.95 -19.15
CA LEU A 86 8.15 1.66 -19.20
C LEU A 86 8.03 2.90 -20.09
N ILE A 87 8.51 4.05 -19.59
CA ILE A 87 8.42 5.35 -20.24
C ILE A 87 9.80 5.82 -20.67
N ASP A 88 10.03 5.90 -21.98
CA ASP A 88 11.29 6.38 -22.53
C ASP A 88 11.57 7.84 -22.15
N GLY A 89 12.80 8.12 -21.71
CA GLY A 89 13.24 9.44 -21.32
C GLY A 89 12.70 9.97 -19.98
N ALA A 90 11.96 9.13 -19.24
CA ALA A 90 11.63 9.36 -17.84
C ALA A 90 12.55 8.55 -16.91
N ASN A 91 12.64 8.96 -15.64
CA ASN A 91 13.31 8.18 -14.60
C ASN A 91 12.29 7.54 -13.67
N SER A 92 12.63 6.33 -13.19
CA SER A 92 11.88 5.66 -12.12
C SER A 92 11.97 6.45 -10.82
N GLY A 93 10.92 6.40 -10.01
CA GLY A 93 10.89 7.07 -8.72
C GLY A 93 11.99 6.56 -7.79
N VAL A 94 12.54 7.46 -7.00
CA VAL A 94 13.57 7.15 -5.98
C VAL A 94 13.23 7.83 -4.67
N SER A 95 13.65 7.23 -3.55
CA SER A 95 13.58 7.83 -2.22
C SER A 95 14.94 7.78 -1.54
N ALA A 96 15.32 8.84 -0.84
CA ALA A 96 16.34 8.78 0.19
C ALA A 96 15.64 8.57 1.54
N VAL A 97 15.93 7.46 2.19
CA VAL A 97 15.34 7.08 3.49
C VAL A 97 16.46 7.06 4.52
N LEU A 98 16.43 7.97 5.46
CA LEU A 98 17.36 8.00 6.58
C LEU A 98 16.64 7.41 7.80
N ILE A 99 17.26 6.43 8.46
CA ILE A 99 16.68 5.75 9.63
C ILE A 99 17.70 5.81 10.76
N ASP A 100 17.30 6.29 11.93
CA ASP A 100 18.16 6.28 13.12
C ASP A 100 18.02 5.00 13.96
N GLU A 101 18.81 4.90 15.05
CA GLU A 101 18.81 3.76 15.96
C GLU A 101 17.48 3.58 16.72
N ASN A 102 16.66 4.63 16.80
CA ASN A 102 15.33 4.59 17.42
C ASN A 102 14.23 4.17 16.44
N GLY A 103 14.56 4.02 15.14
CA GLY A 103 13.61 3.72 14.07
C GLY A 103 12.87 4.95 13.56
N GLU A 104 13.26 6.17 13.96
CA GLU A 104 12.73 7.41 13.41
C GLU A 104 13.22 7.59 11.96
N ARG A 105 12.39 8.20 11.12
CA ARG A 105 12.64 8.26 9.68
C ARG A 105 12.51 9.66 9.12
N MET A 106 13.44 9.98 8.21
CA MET A 106 13.30 11.12 7.31
C MET A 106 13.32 10.59 5.88
N ILE A 107 12.29 10.93 5.09
CA ILE A 107 12.13 10.43 3.73
C ILE A 107 12.04 11.60 2.76
N VAL A 108 12.84 11.55 1.70
CA VAL A 108 12.78 12.49 0.59
C VAL A 108 12.50 11.70 -0.69
N ASN A 109 11.35 11.94 -1.28
CA ASN A 109 10.91 11.25 -2.49
C ASN A 109 11.10 12.13 -3.73
N HIS A 110 11.46 11.49 -4.84
CA HIS A 110 11.43 12.11 -6.16
C HIS A 110 10.67 11.21 -7.14
N ALA A 111 9.66 11.80 -7.81
CA ALA A 111 8.97 11.20 -8.94
C ALA A 111 9.21 12.06 -10.17
N ASP A 112 9.65 11.45 -11.28
CA ASP A 112 9.90 12.19 -12.52
C ASP A 112 8.56 12.69 -13.12
N PRO A 113 8.39 13.99 -13.35
CA PRO A 113 7.16 14.54 -13.94
C PRO A 113 6.91 14.07 -15.38
N LYS A 114 7.89 13.46 -16.04
CA LYS A 114 7.75 12.86 -17.37
C LYS A 114 7.06 11.49 -17.34
N LEU A 115 6.88 10.89 -16.16
CA LEU A 115 6.06 9.68 -16.06
C LEU A 115 4.64 10.01 -16.53
N ASP A 116 4.16 9.27 -17.53
CA ASP A 116 2.86 9.53 -18.14
C ASP A 116 1.72 9.27 -17.14
N PHE A 117 0.93 10.30 -16.84
CA PHE A 117 -0.22 10.23 -15.95
C PHE A 117 -1.53 9.90 -16.69
N ASN A 118 -1.51 9.82 -18.03
CA ASN A 118 -2.69 9.47 -18.82
C ASN A 118 -3.03 7.98 -18.66
N PRO A 119 -4.21 7.64 -18.15
CA PRO A 119 -4.61 6.25 -17.92
C PRO A 119 -5.22 5.57 -19.16
N SER A 120 -5.23 6.20 -20.34
CA SER A 120 -5.94 5.68 -21.52
C SER A 120 -5.50 4.28 -21.93
N TRP A 121 -4.24 3.94 -21.77
CA TRP A 121 -3.69 2.62 -22.06
C TRP A 121 -4.19 1.53 -21.10
N LEU A 122 -4.66 1.90 -19.90
CA LEU A 122 -5.21 0.95 -18.92
C LEU A 122 -6.53 0.32 -19.38
N GLN A 123 -7.25 0.92 -20.31
CA GLN A 123 -8.57 0.41 -20.71
C GLN A 123 -8.50 -1.03 -21.23
N GLU A 124 -7.44 -1.38 -21.94
CA GLU A 124 -7.20 -2.73 -22.42
C GLU A 124 -6.80 -3.65 -21.27
N GLU A 125 -5.86 -3.22 -20.44
CA GLU A 125 -5.36 -3.98 -19.29
C GLU A 125 -6.48 -4.29 -18.28
N LEU A 126 -7.38 -3.34 -18.03
CA LEU A 126 -8.47 -3.51 -17.05
C LEU A 126 -9.56 -4.50 -17.52
N SER A 127 -9.53 -4.94 -18.77
CA SER A 127 -10.41 -6.03 -19.24
C SER A 127 -10.18 -7.35 -18.51
N MET A 128 -9.00 -7.51 -17.87
CA MET A 128 -8.69 -8.66 -17.00
C MET A 128 -9.63 -8.81 -15.80
N LEU A 129 -10.38 -7.77 -15.41
CA LEU A 129 -11.37 -7.84 -14.33
C LEU A 129 -12.70 -8.45 -14.76
N ASP A 130 -12.97 -8.55 -16.07
CA ASP A 130 -14.30 -8.88 -16.58
C ASP A 130 -14.66 -10.35 -16.38
N GLY A 131 -15.85 -10.59 -15.84
CA GLY A 131 -16.39 -11.94 -15.66
C GLY A 131 -15.63 -12.80 -14.64
N ARG A 132 -14.70 -12.24 -13.89
CA ARG A 132 -13.89 -12.96 -12.90
C ARG A 132 -14.47 -12.84 -11.50
N SER A 133 -14.22 -13.85 -10.70
CA SER A 133 -14.49 -13.89 -9.26
C SER A 133 -13.19 -14.21 -8.52
N LYS A 134 -13.16 -13.99 -7.22
CA LYS A 134 -11.96 -14.16 -6.36
C LYS A 134 -10.81 -13.26 -6.78
N ILE A 135 -11.15 -12.04 -7.17
CA ILE A 135 -10.20 -11.00 -7.52
C ILE A 135 -10.58 -9.71 -6.79
N ALA A 136 -9.59 -8.94 -6.37
CA ALA A 136 -9.75 -7.59 -5.82
C ALA A 136 -8.82 -6.62 -6.53
N ALA A 137 -9.22 -5.36 -6.57
CA ALA A 137 -8.37 -4.25 -6.97
C ALA A 137 -7.86 -3.52 -5.74
N LEU A 138 -6.57 -3.14 -5.75
CA LEU A 138 -5.95 -2.28 -4.75
C LEU A 138 -5.22 -1.15 -5.48
N ALA A 139 -5.44 0.09 -5.04
CA ALA A 139 -4.70 1.23 -5.59
C ALA A 139 -4.17 2.13 -4.48
N ASP A 140 -3.03 2.78 -4.74
CA ASP A 140 -2.54 3.94 -3.98
C ASP A 140 -2.93 5.27 -4.67
N LEU A 141 -2.77 6.38 -3.96
CA LEU A 141 -3.12 7.72 -4.48
C LEU A 141 -1.99 8.43 -5.24
N ARG A 142 -0.85 7.77 -5.47
CA ARG A 142 0.31 8.40 -6.14
C ARG A 142 0.11 8.49 -7.66
N TRP A 143 -0.85 7.74 -8.18
CA TRP A 143 -1.35 7.87 -9.55
C TRP A 143 -2.88 7.97 -9.58
N LYS A 144 -3.40 9.15 -9.25
CA LYS A 144 -4.85 9.38 -9.08
C LYS A 144 -5.69 8.91 -10.27
N ALA A 145 -5.29 9.25 -11.49
CA ALA A 145 -6.06 8.88 -12.69
C ALA A 145 -6.06 7.36 -12.95
N GLY A 146 -4.96 6.67 -12.68
CA GLY A 146 -4.89 5.21 -12.75
C GLY A 146 -5.72 4.54 -11.66
N ALA A 147 -5.64 5.06 -10.42
CA ALA A 147 -6.46 4.58 -9.30
C ALA A 147 -7.95 4.72 -9.59
N GLU A 148 -8.38 5.88 -10.11
CA GLU A 148 -9.77 6.12 -10.51
C GLU A 148 -10.23 5.10 -11.56
N ALA A 149 -9.44 4.87 -12.61
CA ALA A 149 -9.77 3.93 -13.68
C ALA A 149 -9.89 2.48 -13.16
N LEU A 150 -8.92 2.00 -12.37
CA LEU A 150 -8.93 0.64 -11.83
C LEU A 150 -10.09 0.43 -10.86
N LEU A 151 -10.24 1.33 -9.88
CA LEU A 151 -11.24 1.17 -8.83
C LEU A 151 -12.66 1.30 -9.37
N ALA A 152 -12.91 2.25 -10.28
CA ALA A 152 -14.22 2.37 -10.94
C ALA A 152 -14.56 1.10 -11.73
N ARG A 153 -13.59 0.54 -12.48
CA ARG A 153 -13.81 -0.70 -13.24
C ARG A 153 -14.11 -1.89 -12.32
N ALA A 154 -13.35 -2.05 -11.23
CA ALA A 154 -13.58 -3.10 -10.25
C ALA A 154 -14.97 -2.95 -9.59
N LYS A 155 -15.33 -1.74 -9.17
CA LYS A 155 -16.64 -1.44 -8.58
C LYS A 155 -17.79 -1.76 -9.55
N MET A 156 -17.66 -1.40 -10.82
CA MET A 156 -18.64 -1.74 -11.86
C MET A 156 -18.78 -3.24 -12.10
N ALA A 157 -17.69 -3.99 -11.96
CA ALA A 157 -17.66 -5.45 -12.06
C ALA A 157 -18.18 -6.15 -10.78
N GLY A 158 -18.55 -5.41 -9.73
CA GLY A 158 -19.01 -5.97 -8.46
C GLY A 158 -17.87 -6.58 -7.61
N LEU A 159 -16.63 -6.19 -7.87
CA LEU A 159 -15.44 -6.69 -7.21
C LEU A 159 -15.01 -5.75 -6.05
N PRO A 160 -14.31 -6.27 -5.03
CA PRO A 160 -13.67 -5.42 -4.04
C PRO A 160 -12.68 -4.45 -4.70
N ALA A 161 -12.86 -3.16 -4.43
CA ALA A 161 -12.00 -2.06 -4.87
C ALA A 161 -11.47 -1.34 -3.62
N VAL A 162 -10.25 -1.68 -3.22
CA VAL A 162 -9.59 -1.18 -2.02
C VAL A 162 -8.72 0.02 -2.38
N LEU A 163 -8.86 1.10 -1.64
CA LEU A 163 -8.01 2.28 -1.78
C LEU A 163 -7.16 2.45 -0.53
N ASP A 164 -5.86 2.46 -0.72
CA ASP A 164 -4.86 2.82 0.29
C ASP A 164 -4.76 4.35 0.37
N ILE A 165 -5.17 4.91 1.52
CA ILE A 165 -5.23 6.35 1.72
C ILE A 165 -4.26 6.76 2.82
N ASP A 166 -3.08 7.21 2.40
CA ASP A 166 -2.08 7.79 3.28
C ASP A 166 -2.05 9.31 3.18
N LEU A 167 -1.32 9.96 4.09
CA LEU A 167 -1.14 11.41 4.13
C LEU A 167 -0.84 11.98 2.74
N ASN A 168 -1.57 13.02 2.39
CA ASN A 168 -1.37 13.74 1.15
C ASN A 168 -1.24 15.25 1.40
N PRO A 169 -0.03 15.84 1.26
CA PRO A 169 0.18 17.27 1.45
C PRO A 169 -0.69 18.15 0.55
N GLU A 170 -1.08 17.64 -0.63
CA GLU A 170 -1.95 18.35 -1.58
C GLU A 170 -3.44 18.23 -1.23
N GLY A 171 -3.78 17.45 -0.19
CA GLY A 171 -5.15 17.12 0.16
C GLY A 171 -5.75 16.00 -0.70
N PHE A 172 -7.03 15.74 -0.51
CA PHE A 172 -7.73 14.63 -1.14
C PHE A 172 -8.74 15.11 -2.18
N THR A 173 -8.95 14.28 -3.20
CA THR A 173 -9.95 14.51 -4.24
C THR A 173 -11.03 13.44 -4.12
N ASP A 174 -12.23 13.83 -3.69
CA ASP A 174 -13.33 12.90 -3.42
C ASP A 174 -13.72 12.04 -4.63
N SER A 175 -13.55 12.53 -5.86
CA SER A 175 -13.88 11.76 -7.07
C SER A 175 -13.14 10.42 -7.13
N VAL A 176 -11.85 10.42 -6.85
CA VAL A 176 -11.03 9.19 -6.82
C VAL A 176 -11.42 8.30 -5.64
N LEU A 177 -11.59 8.91 -4.44
CA LEU A 177 -11.93 8.16 -3.23
C LEU A 177 -13.29 7.45 -3.36
N ARG A 178 -14.27 8.08 -4.01
CA ARG A 178 -15.60 7.49 -4.26
C ARG A 178 -15.61 6.32 -5.24
N CYS A 179 -14.52 6.11 -6.00
CA CYS A 179 -14.37 4.93 -6.84
C CYS A 179 -14.12 3.65 -6.03
N ALA A 180 -13.68 3.77 -4.78
CA ALA A 180 -13.48 2.63 -3.90
C ALA A 180 -14.80 1.99 -3.43
N THR A 181 -14.76 0.69 -3.14
CA THR A 181 -15.75 -0.01 -2.30
C THR A 181 -15.28 -0.06 -0.85
N HIS A 182 -13.96 -0.01 -0.63
CA HIS A 182 -13.30 -0.04 0.67
C HIS A 182 -12.23 1.05 0.71
N ALA A 183 -12.50 2.12 1.48
CA ALA A 183 -11.56 3.21 1.73
C ALA A 183 -10.85 2.95 3.07
N LEU A 184 -9.56 2.63 3.01
CA LEU A 184 -8.76 2.29 4.18
C LEU A 184 -7.67 3.34 4.38
N PHE A 185 -7.81 4.11 5.45
CA PHE A 185 -6.94 5.25 5.77
C PHE A 185 -5.81 4.85 6.72
N SER A 186 -4.70 5.57 6.66
CA SER A 186 -3.85 5.71 7.84
C SER A 186 -4.53 6.64 8.85
N LYS A 187 -4.27 6.47 10.16
CA LYS A 187 -4.84 7.35 11.22
C LYS A 187 -4.62 8.84 10.92
N PRO A 188 -3.40 9.29 10.52
CA PRO A 188 -3.17 10.70 10.18
C PRO A 188 -3.97 11.15 8.94
N ALA A 189 -4.09 10.28 7.92
CA ALA A 189 -4.83 10.61 6.71
C ALA A 189 -6.34 10.77 6.99
N LEU A 190 -6.91 9.91 7.84
CA LEU A 190 -8.30 10.05 8.26
C LEU A 190 -8.55 11.37 9.01
N THR A 191 -7.65 11.73 9.94
CA THR A 191 -7.70 13.01 10.66
C THR A 191 -7.63 14.19 9.68
N GLN A 192 -6.72 14.15 8.72
CA GLN A 192 -6.60 15.17 7.68
C GLN A 192 -7.87 15.27 6.82
N TYR A 193 -8.42 14.14 6.39
CA TYR A 193 -9.62 14.09 5.53
C TYR A 193 -10.87 14.61 6.22
N ALA A 194 -11.07 14.19 7.45
CA ALA A 194 -12.28 14.54 8.22
C ALA A 194 -12.18 15.87 8.98
N GLY A 195 -10.98 16.40 9.20
CA GLY A 195 -10.73 17.62 9.95
C GLY A 195 -10.98 17.49 11.46
N THR A 196 -10.86 16.26 12.00
CA THR A 196 -11.09 16.00 13.44
C THR A 196 -10.23 14.83 13.91
N GLU A 197 -9.75 14.91 15.15
CA GLU A 197 -9.01 13.83 15.82
C GLU A 197 -9.92 12.79 16.48
N ASN A 198 -11.22 13.07 16.59
CA ASN A 198 -12.18 12.09 17.06
C ASN A 198 -12.42 11.05 15.96
N HIS A 199 -11.77 9.91 16.07
CA HIS A 199 -11.74 8.89 15.04
C HIS A 199 -13.13 8.30 14.71
N GLN A 200 -14.03 8.20 15.68
CA GLN A 200 -15.39 7.75 15.43
C GLN A 200 -16.15 8.77 14.57
N VAL A 201 -16.05 10.06 14.92
CA VAL A 201 -16.63 11.14 14.11
C VAL A 201 -15.97 11.18 12.72
N ALA A 202 -14.65 11.05 12.66
CA ALA A 202 -13.90 11.04 11.40
C ALA A 202 -14.34 9.93 10.45
N LEU A 203 -14.55 8.71 10.96
CA LEU A 203 -15.07 7.59 10.16
C LEU A 203 -16.50 7.86 9.66
N HIS A 204 -17.36 8.46 10.47
CA HIS A 204 -18.71 8.83 10.02
C HIS A 204 -18.67 9.87 8.91
N VAL A 205 -17.85 10.92 9.06
CA VAL A 205 -17.63 11.93 8.01
C VAL A 205 -17.12 11.30 6.72
N ALA A 206 -16.12 10.43 6.82
CA ALA A 206 -15.57 9.74 5.65
C ALA A 206 -16.62 8.85 4.97
N ARG A 207 -17.39 8.08 5.74
CA ARG A 207 -18.42 7.21 5.19
C ARG A 207 -19.55 7.99 4.50
N GLU A 208 -19.99 9.10 5.07
CA GLU A 208 -21.02 9.95 4.45
C GLU A 208 -20.56 10.58 3.14
N ARG A 209 -19.28 11.02 3.09
CA ARG A 209 -18.71 11.63 1.88
C ARG A 209 -18.43 10.61 0.77
N LEU A 210 -17.97 9.40 1.13
CA LEU A 210 -17.46 8.42 0.18
C LEU A 210 -18.50 7.36 -0.22
N GLU A 211 -19.55 7.19 0.58
CA GLU A 211 -20.64 6.23 0.33
C GLU A 211 -20.13 4.77 0.15
N CYS A 212 -19.07 4.40 0.88
CA CYS A 212 -18.47 3.09 0.84
C CYS A 212 -18.11 2.60 2.25
N TRP A 213 -17.56 1.39 2.34
CA TRP A 213 -16.97 0.93 3.59
C TRP A 213 -15.71 1.74 3.93
N VAL A 214 -15.56 2.12 5.20
CA VAL A 214 -14.43 2.91 5.68
C VAL A 214 -13.80 2.29 6.91
N GLY A 215 -12.46 2.30 6.94
CA GLY A 215 -11.66 1.88 8.07
C GLY A 215 -10.35 2.67 8.15
N PHE A 216 -9.59 2.49 9.23
CA PHE A 216 -8.25 3.05 9.35
C PHE A 216 -7.33 2.17 10.17
N THR A 217 -6.03 2.25 9.89
CA THR A 217 -4.96 1.61 10.66
C THR A 217 -4.35 2.62 11.64
N ALA A 218 -4.06 2.17 12.87
CA ALA A 218 -3.55 2.97 13.96
C ALA A 218 -2.27 2.39 14.59
N GLY A 219 -1.39 1.80 13.77
CA GLY A 219 -0.14 1.20 14.22
C GLY A 219 -0.35 0.13 15.29
N SER A 220 0.30 0.28 16.44
CA SER A 220 0.19 -0.66 17.57
C SER A 220 -1.21 -0.73 18.19
N GLU A 221 -2.04 0.28 18.01
CA GLU A 221 -3.44 0.24 18.46
C GLU A 221 -4.29 -0.73 17.60
N GLY A 222 -3.81 -1.12 16.42
CA GLY A 222 -4.51 -2.01 15.50
C GLY A 222 -5.28 -1.26 14.42
N ALA A 223 -6.51 -1.73 14.13
CA ALA A 223 -7.33 -1.17 13.07
C ALA A 223 -8.79 -1.01 13.48
N PHE A 224 -9.44 0.00 12.94
CA PHE A 224 -10.80 0.38 13.29
C PHE A 224 -11.64 0.57 12.03
N TRP A 225 -12.94 0.25 12.11
CA TRP A 225 -13.88 0.46 11.00
C TRP A 225 -15.31 0.67 11.49
N LEU A 226 -16.20 1.08 10.59
CA LEU A 226 -17.63 1.13 10.84
C LEU A 226 -18.34 -0.13 10.29
N ASP A 227 -19.08 -0.80 11.16
CA ASP A 227 -20.05 -1.82 10.81
C ASP A 227 -21.46 -1.28 11.10
N GLY A 228 -22.17 -0.91 10.05
CA GLY A 228 -23.31 -0.03 10.22
C GLY A 228 -22.90 1.28 10.90
N CYS A 229 -23.52 1.63 12.03
CA CYS A 229 -23.14 2.80 12.84
C CYS A 229 -22.20 2.45 14.00
N GLN A 230 -21.81 1.18 14.16
CA GLN A 230 -20.99 0.73 15.26
C GLN A 230 -19.51 0.78 14.90
N LEU A 231 -18.73 1.40 15.78
CA LEU A 231 -17.28 1.33 15.71
C LEU A 231 -16.83 -0.09 16.09
N ARG A 232 -16.07 -0.71 15.19
CA ARG A 232 -15.41 -2.00 15.42
C ARG A 232 -13.91 -1.79 15.56
N HIS A 233 -13.28 -2.67 16.27
CA HIS A 233 -11.86 -2.61 16.55
C HIS A 233 -11.24 -4.00 16.44
N GLN A 234 -10.20 -4.14 15.62
CA GLN A 234 -9.25 -5.22 15.63
C GLN A 234 -8.02 -4.76 16.41
N PRO A 235 -7.78 -5.27 17.62
CA PRO A 235 -6.59 -4.90 18.38
C PRO A 235 -5.30 -5.22 17.64
N GLY A 236 -4.28 -4.41 17.86
CA GLY A 236 -2.94 -4.69 17.36
C GLY A 236 -2.41 -6.01 17.92
N VAL A 237 -1.57 -6.66 17.14
CA VAL A 237 -0.87 -7.88 17.57
C VAL A 237 0.36 -7.46 18.36
N GLU A 238 0.53 -8.02 19.55
CA GLU A 238 1.66 -7.70 20.42
C GLU A 238 2.96 -8.28 19.85
N ILE A 239 3.88 -7.41 19.46
CA ILE A 239 5.20 -7.75 18.92
C ILE A 239 6.24 -6.77 19.45
N LYS A 240 7.52 -7.15 19.37
CA LYS A 240 8.61 -6.20 19.48
C LYS A 240 8.88 -5.62 18.09
N ALA A 241 8.51 -4.36 17.88
CA ALA A 241 8.76 -3.69 16.60
C ALA A 241 10.25 -3.49 16.37
N VAL A 242 10.71 -3.83 15.15
CA VAL A 242 12.10 -3.70 14.68
C VAL A 242 12.16 -2.79 13.45
N ASP A 243 11.23 -2.98 12.50
CA ASP A 243 11.16 -2.20 11.27
C ASP A 243 9.69 -2.05 10.83
N THR A 244 9.18 -0.82 10.88
CA THR A 244 7.78 -0.51 10.53
C THR A 244 7.60 -0.01 9.09
N LEU A 245 8.68 0.04 8.28
CA LEU A 245 8.59 0.50 6.88
C LEU A 245 7.74 -0.47 6.05
N GLY A 246 6.72 0.05 5.36
CA GLY A 246 5.83 -0.76 4.52
C GLY A 246 4.79 -1.60 5.27
N ALA A 247 4.65 -1.44 6.61
CA ALA A 247 3.64 -2.17 7.37
C ALA A 247 2.20 -1.88 6.91
N GLY A 248 1.91 -0.63 6.56
CA GLY A 248 0.64 -0.21 5.97
C GLY A 248 0.38 -0.92 4.65
N ASP A 249 1.38 -0.95 3.76
CA ASP A 249 1.26 -1.59 2.45
C ASP A 249 0.98 -3.10 2.58
N VAL A 250 1.67 -3.75 3.52
CA VAL A 250 1.43 -5.17 3.86
C VAL A 250 0.01 -5.38 4.36
N PHE A 251 -0.47 -4.48 5.23
CA PHE A 251 -1.85 -4.51 5.71
C PHE A 251 -2.84 -4.40 4.55
N HIS A 252 -2.69 -3.38 3.69
CA HIS A 252 -3.59 -3.13 2.56
C HIS A 252 -3.60 -4.29 1.56
N GLY A 253 -2.42 -4.82 1.19
CA GLY A 253 -2.30 -5.95 0.28
C GLY A 253 -2.96 -7.22 0.81
N THR A 254 -2.71 -7.57 2.07
CA THR A 254 -3.28 -8.77 2.69
C THR A 254 -4.77 -8.60 3.02
N PHE A 255 -5.24 -7.41 3.34
CA PHE A 255 -6.66 -7.10 3.47
C PHE A 255 -7.39 -7.30 2.13
N ALA A 256 -6.85 -6.76 1.03
CA ALA A 256 -7.43 -6.94 -0.29
C ALA A 256 -7.46 -8.42 -0.71
N LEU A 257 -6.39 -9.19 -0.37
CA LEU A 257 -6.36 -10.64 -0.59
C LEU A 257 -7.47 -11.35 0.20
N GLY A 258 -7.65 -11.01 1.48
CA GLY A 258 -8.72 -11.56 2.31
C GLY A 258 -10.11 -11.34 1.68
N LEU A 259 -10.35 -10.14 1.15
CA LEU A 259 -11.61 -9.84 0.45
C LEU A 259 -11.75 -10.66 -0.86
N ALA A 260 -10.67 -10.81 -1.63
CA ALA A 260 -10.66 -11.65 -2.84
C ALA A 260 -10.91 -13.13 -2.53
N GLU A 261 -10.47 -13.62 -1.37
CA GLU A 261 -10.75 -14.96 -0.85
C GLU A 261 -12.18 -15.11 -0.32
N GLY A 262 -12.92 -14.02 -0.16
CA GLY A 262 -14.30 -14.00 0.36
C GLY A 262 -14.37 -13.98 1.89
N LEU A 263 -13.32 -13.55 2.56
CA LEU A 263 -13.36 -13.39 4.00
C LEU A 263 -14.29 -12.24 4.40
N GLU A 264 -15.04 -12.44 5.47
CA GLU A 264 -15.77 -11.36 6.15
C GLU A 264 -14.80 -10.30 6.68
N ILE A 265 -15.23 -9.04 6.73
CA ILE A 265 -14.40 -7.90 7.15
C ILE A 265 -13.61 -8.15 8.43
N PRO A 266 -14.20 -8.66 9.54
CA PRO A 266 -13.42 -8.89 10.77
C PRO A 266 -12.27 -9.89 10.57
N HIS A 267 -12.47 -10.93 9.77
CA HIS A 267 -11.44 -11.92 9.48
C HIS A 267 -10.35 -11.35 8.56
N ALA A 268 -10.73 -10.58 7.53
CA ALA A 268 -9.78 -9.90 6.66
C ALA A 268 -8.93 -8.87 7.44
N MET A 269 -9.56 -8.11 8.35
CA MET A 269 -8.86 -7.15 9.23
C MET A 269 -7.87 -7.85 10.17
N ARG A 270 -8.26 -9.00 10.76
CA ARG A 270 -7.38 -9.79 11.62
C ARG A 270 -6.21 -10.36 10.83
N PHE A 271 -6.47 -10.95 9.67
CA PHE A 271 -5.45 -11.48 8.77
C PHE A 271 -4.41 -10.42 8.38
N ALA A 272 -4.88 -9.23 7.99
CA ALA A 272 -4.03 -8.11 7.65
C ALA A 272 -3.23 -7.56 8.86
N SER A 273 -3.85 -7.48 10.03
CA SER A 273 -3.18 -7.05 11.27
C SER A 273 -2.03 -7.98 11.66
N VAL A 274 -2.23 -9.29 11.56
CA VAL A 274 -1.20 -10.29 11.84
C VAL A 274 -0.06 -10.17 10.84
N ALA A 275 -0.36 -10.07 9.54
CA ALA A 275 0.65 -9.94 8.50
C ALA A 275 1.53 -8.68 8.71
N ALA A 276 0.90 -7.54 8.95
CA ALA A 276 1.60 -6.28 9.19
C ALA A 276 2.46 -6.33 10.48
N ALA A 277 1.96 -6.93 11.55
CA ALA A 277 2.71 -7.07 12.80
C ALA A 277 3.93 -8.00 12.64
N LEU A 278 3.77 -9.14 12.00
CA LEU A 278 4.88 -10.07 11.73
C LEU A 278 5.97 -9.40 10.87
N LYS A 279 5.57 -8.59 9.86
CA LYS A 279 6.51 -7.78 9.09
C LYS A 279 7.28 -6.82 10.00
N CYS A 280 6.59 -6.14 10.91
CA CYS A 280 7.24 -5.18 11.83
C CYS A 280 8.21 -5.84 12.81
N SER A 281 8.10 -7.12 13.10
CA SER A 281 8.96 -7.84 14.04
C SER A 281 10.36 -8.18 13.48
N ARG A 282 10.60 -7.90 12.19
CA ARG A 282 11.83 -8.26 11.46
C ARG A 282 12.35 -7.06 10.70
N PHE A 283 13.67 -6.97 10.61
CA PHE A 283 14.34 -6.01 9.72
C PHE A 283 14.43 -6.59 8.31
N GLY A 284 14.29 -5.75 7.27
CA GLY A 284 14.59 -6.17 5.90
C GLY A 284 13.57 -5.78 4.83
N GLY A 285 12.75 -4.75 5.03
CA GLY A 285 11.83 -4.28 4.00
C GLY A 285 10.87 -5.39 3.52
N ARG A 286 10.86 -5.68 2.21
CA ARG A 286 10.02 -6.72 1.60
C ARG A 286 10.41 -8.15 2.00
N ASP A 287 11.68 -8.41 2.30
CA ASP A 287 12.14 -9.73 2.78
C ASP A 287 11.52 -10.11 4.13
N ALA A 288 11.18 -9.11 4.95
CA ALA A 288 10.54 -9.29 6.25
C ALA A 288 9.05 -9.61 6.17
N ILE A 289 8.41 -9.51 4.99
CA ILE A 289 6.99 -9.81 4.79
C ILE A 289 6.75 -11.31 5.06
N PRO A 290 5.79 -11.66 5.93
CA PRO A 290 5.56 -13.06 6.30
C PRO A 290 4.96 -13.87 5.16
N SER A 291 5.20 -15.18 5.19
CA SER A 291 4.51 -16.15 4.36
C SER A 291 3.08 -16.43 4.89
N ARG A 292 2.25 -17.03 4.05
CA ARG A 292 0.89 -17.48 4.44
C ARG A 292 0.91 -18.35 5.68
N SER A 293 1.81 -19.32 5.74
CA SER A 293 1.91 -20.24 6.87
C SER A 293 2.27 -19.55 8.18
N GLU A 294 3.16 -18.53 8.15
CA GLU A 294 3.50 -17.75 9.33
C GLU A 294 2.32 -16.91 9.83
N ILE A 295 1.52 -16.35 8.92
CA ILE A 295 0.31 -15.63 9.29
C ILE A 295 -0.70 -16.58 9.93
N GLU A 296 -0.97 -17.72 9.32
CA GLU A 296 -1.95 -18.72 9.82
C GLU A 296 -1.57 -19.32 11.17
N MET A 297 -0.29 -19.50 11.45
CA MET A 297 0.19 -19.96 12.76
C MET A 297 0.01 -18.92 13.88
N THR A 298 -0.21 -17.66 13.53
CA THR A 298 -0.34 -16.54 14.48
C THR A 298 -1.81 -16.10 14.67
N LEU A 299 -2.71 -16.50 13.78
CA LEU A 299 -4.15 -16.22 13.84
C LEU A 299 -4.84 -16.97 15.00
#